data_8b56b0d5630bb719e1d1ca9515f59db8
#
_entry.id   8b56b0d5630bb719e1d1ca9515f59db8
#
_cell.length_a   1.000
_cell.length_b   1.000
_cell.length_c   1.000
_cell.angle_alpha   90.00
_cell.angle_beta   90.00
_cell.angle_gamma   90.00
#
_symmetry.space_group_name_H-M   'P 1'
#
loop_
_entity.id
_entity.type
_entity.pdbx_description
1 polymer ?
#
loop_
_entity_poly.entity_id
_entity_poly.type
_entity_poly.pdbx_seq_one_letter_code
_entity_poly.pdbx_strand_id
1 'polypeptide(L)'
;MDWLIDEFLRNVLGLERVADVFGVLVSAAFVVSILLCVRVVWAKGTRPNAALAWIATLLALPVVGALLYLIIGENRVGAIRRRRHARIVRAGCAPDSEWKDPRVLGTSMSTADTQMAHLGEASGGPLALGGNRVQLSGDPAEQLRWMVEDIDAAARSADLLFYIFEDDATGHAVSDALVRAAKRGVQVRLLVDSIGSRAFLKSGLRRTLQAAGVSVIEALPASILRLLLKRCDIRNHRKLIVVDGHIAQTGSRNVADPDFKSGGRLGASEPYIDSWIRIRGPVARDLHILFLQDWELDAGFSGPIALPEPPRVQPDGIPVQVIPSGPNFENSVMLSLIQAAIQLARREIVLSTPYFIPDSATLAALEVAARRGLRVTLIVPRANDSMLAALASRANYARMLAAGVELWEHRHGFLHSKTVSIDEEMSIITTGNLDRRSYEINFETSVVVYDDAFAAETRRLQLSYIAESDRMDPRAWAKRGAVARFAENLSNLFSPLL
;
A
#
# COMPACT_ATOMS: atom_id res chain seq x y z
N MET A 1 42.04 -5.12 -29.97
CA MET A 1 41.33 -4.87 -28.68
C MET A 1 41.67 -5.98 -27.69
N ASP A 2 41.67 -7.24 -28.12
CA ASP A 2 42.04 -8.39 -27.28
C ASP A 2 43.48 -8.36 -26.76
N TRP A 3 44.45 -7.92 -27.60
CA TRP A 3 45.85 -7.76 -27.20
C TRP A 3 46.06 -6.70 -26.09
N LEU A 4 45.37 -5.57 -26.16
CA LEU A 4 45.41 -4.53 -25.12
C LEU A 4 44.82 -4.99 -23.79
N ILE A 5 43.78 -5.82 -23.86
CA ILE A 5 43.15 -6.42 -22.67
C ILE A 5 44.10 -7.44 -22.05
N ASP A 6 44.72 -8.30 -22.85
CA ASP A 6 45.66 -9.31 -22.37
C ASP A 6 46.93 -8.69 -21.78
N GLU A 7 47.44 -7.57 -22.35
CA GLU A 7 48.59 -6.84 -21.83
C GLU A 7 48.27 -6.10 -20.52
N PHE A 8 47.10 -5.52 -20.41
CA PHE A 8 46.58 -4.92 -19.15
C PHE A 8 46.43 -5.96 -18.06
N LEU A 9 45.86 -7.14 -18.38
CA LEU A 9 45.66 -8.24 -17.44
C LEU A 9 46.97 -8.80 -16.91
N ARG A 10 48.00 -8.96 -17.78
CA ARG A 10 49.36 -9.42 -17.39
C ARG A 10 50.12 -8.38 -16.57
N ASN A 11 50.14 -7.13 -17.01
CA ASN A 11 51.02 -6.12 -16.43
C ASN A 11 50.45 -5.43 -15.19
N VAL A 12 49.11 -5.37 -15.04
CA VAL A 12 48.45 -4.68 -13.93
C VAL A 12 47.90 -5.67 -12.89
N LEU A 13 47.39 -6.82 -13.31
CA LEU A 13 46.75 -7.79 -12.42
C LEU A 13 47.54 -9.09 -12.21
N GLY A 14 48.70 -9.28 -12.92
CA GLY A 14 49.51 -10.49 -12.79
C GLY A 14 48.82 -11.79 -13.27
N LEU A 15 47.83 -11.67 -14.17
CA LEU A 15 46.99 -12.78 -14.63
C LEU A 15 47.40 -13.18 -16.05
N GLU A 16 47.80 -14.42 -16.25
CA GLU A 16 48.34 -14.89 -17.50
C GLU A 16 47.32 -15.26 -18.58
N ARG A 17 46.04 -15.50 -18.16
CA ARG A 17 44.96 -15.89 -19.09
C ARG A 17 43.61 -15.36 -18.65
N VAL A 18 42.69 -15.18 -19.60
CA VAL A 18 41.27 -14.85 -19.33
C VAL A 18 40.61 -15.87 -18.34
N ALA A 19 41.07 -17.13 -18.39
CA ALA A 19 40.60 -18.18 -17.45
C ALA A 19 40.98 -17.88 -16.00
N ASP A 20 42.14 -17.26 -15.74
CA ASP A 20 42.57 -16.93 -14.37
C ASP A 20 41.78 -15.76 -13.82
N VAL A 21 41.47 -14.75 -14.65
CA VAL A 21 40.55 -13.63 -14.29
C VAL A 21 39.19 -14.18 -13.95
N PHE A 22 38.66 -15.07 -14.78
CA PHE A 22 37.35 -15.69 -14.53
C PHE A 22 37.35 -16.51 -13.22
N GLY A 23 38.39 -17.28 -12.97
CA GLY A 23 38.58 -18.03 -11.72
C GLY A 23 38.62 -17.14 -10.49
N VAL A 24 39.35 -16.01 -10.55
CA VAL A 24 39.41 -15.02 -9.45
C VAL A 24 38.04 -14.37 -9.23
N LEU A 25 37.33 -14.00 -10.30
CA LEU A 25 35.99 -13.39 -10.20
C LEU A 25 34.95 -14.36 -9.60
N VAL A 26 34.96 -15.63 -10.02
CA VAL A 26 34.07 -16.67 -9.47
C VAL A 26 34.40 -16.93 -8.00
N SER A 27 35.69 -17.02 -7.63
CA SER A 27 36.11 -17.21 -6.25
C SER A 27 35.69 -16.03 -5.35
N ALA A 28 35.88 -14.81 -5.83
CA ALA A 28 35.45 -13.60 -5.15
C ALA A 28 33.93 -13.56 -4.98
N ALA A 29 33.15 -13.92 -6.02
CA ALA A 29 31.69 -14.01 -5.94
C ALA A 29 31.25 -15.09 -4.92
N PHE A 30 31.96 -16.20 -4.84
CA PHE A 30 31.66 -17.25 -3.86
C PHE A 30 31.92 -16.79 -2.42
N VAL A 31 33.03 -16.09 -2.18
CA VAL A 31 33.33 -15.47 -0.87
C VAL A 31 32.26 -14.46 -0.49
N VAL A 32 31.86 -13.58 -1.43
CA VAL A 32 30.76 -12.63 -1.21
C VAL A 32 29.46 -13.38 -0.86
N SER A 33 29.13 -14.46 -1.56
CA SER A 33 27.95 -15.28 -1.28
C SER A 33 27.96 -15.89 0.10
N ILE A 34 29.11 -16.40 0.57
CA ILE A 34 29.26 -16.90 1.94
C ILE A 34 29.02 -15.80 2.98
N LEU A 35 29.61 -14.61 2.76
CA LEU A 35 29.38 -13.47 3.65
C LEU A 35 27.90 -13.04 3.67
N LEU A 36 27.23 -13.09 2.51
CA LEU A 36 25.79 -12.82 2.43
C LEU A 36 24.97 -13.92 3.10
N CYS A 37 25.35 -15.21 3.06
CA CYS A 37 24.71 -16.28 3.81
C CYS A 37 24.79 -16.03 5.34
N VAL A 38 25.95 -15.62 5.84
CA VAL A 38 26.09 -15.20 7.24
C VAL A 38 25.17 -14.02 7.56
N ARG A 39 25.11 -13.05 6.65
CA ARG A 39 24.20 -11.90 6.80
C ARG A 39 22.73 -12.31 6.79
N VAL A 40 22.30 -13.26 5.94
CA VAL A 40 20.93 -13.79 5.92
C VAL A 40 20.54 -14.35 7.29
N VAL A 41 21.43 -15.12 7.92
CA VAL A 41 21.21 -15.70 9.26
C VAL A 41 21.18 -14.63 10.35
N TRP A 42 21.99 -13.58 10.19
CA TRP A 42 22.09 -12.50 11.19
C TRP A 42 20.97 -11.47 11.08
N ALA A 43 20.31 -11.38 9.92
CA ALA A 43 19.26 -10.39 9.67
C ALA A 43 18.04 -10.65 10.56
N LYS A 44 17.65 -9.64 11.36
CA LYS A 44 16.47 -9.73 12.22
C LYS A 44 15.19 -9.76 11.36
N GLY A 45 14.24 -10.61 11.75
CA GLY A 45 12.92 -10.70 11.12
C GLY A 45 12.87 -11.53 9.84
N THR A 46 13.96 -12.19 9.44
CA THR A 46 13.97 -13.10 8.29
C THR A 46 13.19 -14.37 8.63
N ARG A 47 12.18 -14.70 7.83
CA ARG A 47 11.43 -15.97 8.00
C ARG A 47 12.34 -17.15 7.66
N PRO A 48 12.32 -18.26 8.43
CA PRO A 48 13.22 -19.39 8.20
C PRO A 48 13.20 -19.93 6.77
N ASN A 49 12.00 -20.06 6.17
CA ASN A 49 11.85 -20.55 4.79
C ASN A 49 12.49 -19.60 3.76
N ALA A 50 12.35 -18.29 3.96
CA ALA A 50 12.98 -17.29 3.09
C ALA A 50 14.50 -17.28 3.27
N ALA A 51 15.00 -17.45 4.51
CA ALA A 51 16.42 -17.56 4.78
C ALA A 51 17.03 -18.77 4.07
N LEU A 52 16.42 -19.94 4.18
CA LEU A 52 16.86 -21.16 3.49
C LEU A 52 16.85 -21.00 1.97
N ALA A 53 15.80 -20.39 1.40
CA ALA A 53 15.71 -20.14 -0.03
C ALA A 53 16.85 -19.21 -0.49
N TRP A 54 17.14 -18.14 0.25
CA TRP A 54 18.25 -17.25 -0.07
C TRP A 54 19.61 -17.91 0.04
N ILE A 55 19.85 -18.70 1.10
CA ILE A 55 21.10 -19.45 1.25
C ILE A 55 21.29 -20.40 0.08
N ALA A 56 20.25 -21.17 -0.29
CA ALA A 56 20.30 -22.07 -1.44
C ALA A 56 20.60 -21.32 -2.75
N THR A 57 19.94 -20.16 -2.98
CA THR A 57 20.16 -19.32 -4.18
C THR A 57 21.57 -18.75 -4.23
N LEU A 58 22.09 -18.26 -3.10
CA LEU A 58 23.43 -17.68 -2.98
C LEU A 58 24.53 -18.72 -3.25
N LEU A 59 24.33 -19.97 -2.79
CA LEU A 59 25.29 -21.05 -2.98
C LEU A 59 25.21 -21.66 -4.40
N ALA A 60 23.99 -21.80 -4.95
CA ALA A 60 23.79 -22.38 -6.29
C ALA A 60 24.15 -21.40 -7.42
N LEU A 61 23.95 -20.09 -7.23
CA LEU A 61 24.16 -19.06 -8.22
C LEU A 61 24.92 -17.87 -7.61
N PRO A 62 26.22 -17.96 -7.31
CA PRO A 62 26.94 -16.98 -6.49
C PRO A 62 26.84 -15.54 -6.99
N VAL A 63 27.00 -15.29 -8.30
CA VAL A 63 26.91 -13.93 -8.87
C VAL A 63 25.46 -13.46 -8.94
N VAL A 64 24.59 -14.25 -9.56
CA VAL A 64 23.19 -13.88 -9.78
C VAL A 64 22.44 -13.83 -8.44
N GLY A 65 22.67 -14.82 -7.57
CA GLY A 65 22.07 -14.88 -6.24
C GLY A 65 22.48 -13.70 -5.37
N ALA A 66 23.76 -13.30 -5.40
CA ALA A 66 24.25 -12.13 -4.69
C ALA A 66 23.58 -10.85 -5.17
N LEU A 67 23.49 -10.64 -6.49
CA LEU A 67 22.81 -9.49 -7.07
C LEU A 67 21.33 -9.46 -6.70
N LEU A 68 20.62 -10.59 -6.85
CA LEU A 68 19.21 -10.70 -6.46
C LEU A 68 19.01 -10.42 -4.96
N TYR A 69 19.85 -10.99 -4.10
CA TYR A 69 19.79 -10.76 -2.67
C TYR A 69 20.03 -9.28 -2.30
N LEU A 70 20.98 -8.62 -2.96
CA LEU A 70 21.26 -7.21 -2.73
C LEU A 70 20.07 -6.32 -3.16
N ILE A 71 19.35 -6.69 -4.21
CA ILE A 71 18.23 -5.90 -4.75
C ILE A 71 16.95 -6.11 -3.94
N ILE A 72 16.61 -7.36 -3.59
CA ILE A 72 15.30 -7.72 -3.01
C ILE A 72 15.35 -8.58 -1.74
N GLY A 73 16.54 -9.06 -1.31
CA GLY A 73 16.69 -10.04 -0.24
C GLY A 73 16.30 -9.55 1.15
N GLU A 74 16.48 -8.28 1.42
CA GLU A 74 16.14 -7.70 2.72
C GLU A 74 15.24 -6.49 2.58
N ASN A 75 14.37 -6.27 3.57
CA ASN A 75 13.52 -5.08 3.63
C ASN A 75 14.36 -3.86 4.10
N ARG A 76 15.14 -3.27 3.18
CA ARG A 76 16.10 -2.20 3.48
C ARG A 76 15.56 -0.84 3.06
N VAL A 77 14.86 -0.17 3.96
CA VAL A 77 14.52 1.26 3.79
C VAL A 77 15.78 2.16 3.87
N GLY A 78 16.88 1.62 4.38
CA GLY A 78 18.12 2.33 4.66
C GLY A 78 18.12 2.98 6.06
N ALA A 79 19.24 2.83 6.77
CA ALA A 79 19.37 3.32 8.15
C ALA A 79 19.17 4.85 8.26
N ILE A 80 19.62 5.60 7.25
CA ILE A 80 19.46 7.07 7.22
C ILE A 80 17.98 7.44 7.12
N ARG A 81 17.19 6.79 6.24
CA ARG A 81 15.76 7.08 6.08
C ARG A 81 14.99 6.70 7.35
N ARG A 82 15.30 5.57 7.98
CA ARG A 82 14.67 5.17 9.26
C ARG A 82 14.97 6.17 10.40
N ARG A 83 16.24 6.58 10.55
CA ARG A 83 16.60 7.59 11.56
C ARG A 83 15.93 8.93 11.29
N ARG A 84 15.83 9.32 10.03
CA ARG A 84 15.14 10.53 9.61
C ARG A 84 13.65 10.43 9.92
N HIS A 85 12.98 9.35 9.53
CA HIS A 85 11.57 9.08 9.84
C HIS A 85 11.32 9.15 11.37
N ALA A 86 12.11 8.43 12.16
CA ALA A 86 11.97 8.48 13.63
C ALA A 86 12.14 9.90 14.20
N ARG A 87 13.00 10.75 13.60
CA ARG A 87 13.16 12.14 13.98
C ARG A 87 11.93 12.97 13.59
N ILE A 88 11.42 12.78 12.38
CA ILE A 88 10.23 13.46 11.87
C ILE A 88 9.01 13.11 12.71
N VAL A 89 8.78 11.84 13.00
CA VAL A 89 7.68 11.37 13.85
C VAL A 89 7.73 12.01 15.23
N ARG A 90 8.91 12.03 15.87
CA ARG A 90 9.08 12.70 17.18
C ARG A 90 8.80 14.19 17.13
N ALA A 91 9.15 14.86 16.03
CA ALA A 91 8.92 16.29 15.85
C ALA A 91 7.47 16.65 15.47
N GLY A 92 6.72 15.69 14.94
CA GLY A 92 5.35 15.86 14.44
C GLY A 92 4.30 15.07 15.22
N CYS A 93 4.63 14.54 16.41
CA CYS A 93 3.61 13.97 17.30
C CYS A 93 2.83 15.08 17.97
N ALA A 94 1.52 15.15 17.71
CA ALA A 94 0.64 15.99 18.49
C ALA A 94 0.48 15.38 19.89
N PRO A 95 0.59 16.19 20.96
CA PRO A 95 0.29 15.68 22.29
C PRO A 95 -1.21 15.33 22.39
N ASP A 96 -1.53 14.18 22.98
CA ASP A 96 -2.94 13.78 23.24
C ASP A 96 -3.67 14.82 24.11
N SER A 97 -2.92 15.56 24.93
CA SER A 97 -3.42 16.67 25.77
C SER A 97 -4.01 17.85 24.98
N GLU A 98 -3.81 17.94 23.67
CA GLU A 98 -4.45 18.97 22.84
C GLU A 98 -5.96 18.73 22.64
N TRP A 99 -6.41 17.47 22.72
CA TRP A 99 -7.83 17.13 22.60
C TRP A 99 -8.54 17.33 23.95
N LYS A 100 -9.14 18.50 24.12
CA LYS A 100 -9.87 18.85 25.37
C LYS A 100 -11.37 18.52 25.28
N ASP A 101 -11.91 18.27 24.10
CA ASP A 101 -13.32 17.98 23.89
C ASP A 101 -13.60 16.50 24.27
N PRO A 102 -14.46 16.21 25.26
CA PRO A 102 -14.78 14.84 25.64
C PRO A 102 -15.39 14.01 24.51
N ARG A 103 -16.01 14.64 23.51
CA ARG A 103 -16.55 13.95 22.33
C ARG A 103 -15.48 13.36 21.44
N VAL A 104 -14.24 13.83 21.59
CA VAL A 104 -13.08 13.33 20.83
C VAL A 104 -12.47 12.11 21.50
N LEU A 105 -12.19 12.17 22.79
CA LEU A 105 -11.51 11.11 23.54
C LEU A 105 -12.45 10.20 24.34
N GLY A 106 -13.67 10.66 24.64
CA GLY A 106 -14.63 9.95 25.49
C GLY A 106 -15.68 9.13 24.72
N THR A 107 -15.42 8.74 23.49
CA THR A 107 -16.36 7.97 22.67
C THR A 107 -16.63 6.59 23.27
N SER A 108 -17.93 6.25 23.43
CA SER A 108 -18.32 4.89 23.80
C SER A 108 -18.06 3.95 22.61
N MET A 109 -17.20 2.98 22.82
CA MET A 109 -16.84 1.97 21.85
C MET A 109 -17.14 0.57 22.39
N SER A 110 -17.51 -0.36 21.53
CA SER A 110 -17.67 -1.76 21.91
C SER A 110 -16.34 -2.36 22.39
N THR A 111 -16.39 -3.52 23.03
CA THR A 111 -15.17 -4.23 23.43
C THR A 111 -14.31 -4.59 22.20
N ALA A 112 -14.95 -4.98 21.09
CA ALA A 112 -14.23 -5.32 19.84
C ALA A 112 -13.56 -4.07 19.24
N ASP A 113 -14.27 -2.93 19.19
CA ASP A 113 -13.73 -1.66 18.70
C ASP A 113 -12.55 -1.20 19.55
N THR A 114 -12.70 -1.29 20.89
CA THR A 114 -11.63 -0.93 21.82
C THR A 114 -10.38 -1.79 21.60
N GLN A 115 -10.54 -3.10 21.40
CA GLN A 115 -9.40 -3.99 21.11
C GLN A 115 -8.73 -3.64 19.78
N MET A 116 -9.51 -3.31 18.74
CA MET A 116 -8.97 -2.89 17.45
C MET A 116 -8.24 -1.54 17.57
N ALA A 117 -8.82 -0.58 18.30
CA ALA A 117 -8.21 0.72 18.53
C ALA A 117 -6.88 0.60 19.28
N HIS A 118 -6.83 -0.18 20.36
CA HIS A 118 -5.59 -0.48 21.09
C HIS A 118 -4.52 -1.13 20.21
N LEU A 119 -4.90 -2.03 19.29
CA LEU A 119 -3.95 -2.60 18.33
C LEU A 119 -3.35 -1.51 17.44
N GLY A 120 -4.20 -0.58 16.94
CA GLY A 120 -3.75 0.54 16.12
C GLY A 120 -2.74 1.42 16.85
N GLU A 121 -3.03 1.78 18.08
CA GLU A 121 -2.14 2.56 18.97
C GLU A 121 -0.83 1.83 19.28
N ALA A 122 -0.92 0.56 19.69
CA ALA A 122 0.25 -0.28 19.97
C ALA A 122 1.15 -0.51 18.74
N SER A 123 0.59 -0.33 17.55
CA SER A 123 1.31 -0.40 16.29
C SER A 123 1.95 0.94 15.87
N GLY A 124 1.84 1.97 16.70
CA GLY A 124 2.39 3.31 16.47
C GLY A 124 1.48 4.24 15.65
N GLY A 125 0.20 3.89 15.50
CA GLY A 125 -0.84 4.77 14.96
C GLY A 125 -1.35 5.76 16.01
N PRO A 126 -2.08 6.81 15.60
CA PRO A 126 -2.76 7.71 16.51
C PRO A 126 -3.95 7.04 17.20
N LEU A 127 -4.51 7.72 18.21
CA LEU A 127 -5.71 7.32 18.93
C LEU A 127 -6.92 7.20 17.99
N ALA A 128 -7.90 6.38 18.37
CA ALA A 128 -9.24 6.47 17.80
C ALA A 128 -9.90 7.77 18.29
N LEU A 129 -10.32 8.63 17.38
CA LEU A 129 -10.89 9.93 17.68
C LEU A 129 -12.35 9.99 17.28
N GLY A 130 -13.22 10.44 18.19
CA GLY A 130 -14.61 10.77 17.91
C GLY A 130 -14.79 12.08 17.16
N GLY A 131 -16.03 12.44 16.87
CA GLY A 131 -16.36 13.73 16.25
C GLY A 131 -16.02 13.83 14.77
N ASN A 132 -16.00 12.73 14.04
CA ASN A 132 -15.74 12.72 12.59
C ASN A 132 -17.01 12.46 11.79
N ARG A 133 -17.12 13.10 10.64
CA ARG A 133 -18.11 12.77 9.62
C ARG A 133 -17.39 12.11 8.45
N VAL A 134 -17.84 10.91 8.10
CA VAL A 134 -17.26 10.11 7.01
C VAL A 134 -18.32 9.88 5.94
N GLN A 135 -17.94 10.03 4.68
CA GLN A 135 -18.76 9.72 3.51
C GLN A 135 -18.01 8.68 2.68
N LEU A 136 -18.72 7.70 2.13
CA LEU A 136 -18.16 6.65 1.27
C LEU A 136 -18.72 6.80 -0.15
N SER A 137 -17.87 6.63 -1.16
CA SER A 137 -18.31 6.56 -2.55
C SER A 137 -17.62 5.44 -3.32
N GLY A 138 -18.38 4.71 -4.13
CA GLY A 138 -17.91 3.80 -5.18
C GLY A 138 -18.06 4.39 -6.58
N ASP A 139 -18.64 5.60 -6.73
CA ASP A 139 -18.86 6.26 -8.01
C ASP A 139 -17.64 7.10 -8.43
N PRO A 140 -16.99 6.78 -9.56
CA PRO A 140 -15.82 7.52 -10.03
C PRO A 140 -16.08 9.02 -10.26
N ALA A 141 -17.26 9.39 -10.74
CA ALA A 141 -17.61 10.78 -11.01
C ALA A 141 -17.78 11.57 -9.71
N GLU A 142 -18.43 10.97 -8.70
CA GLU A 142 -18.57 11.55 -7.38
C GLU A 142 -17.23 11.72 -6.67
N GLN A 143 -16.38 10.71 -6.74
CA GLN A 143 -15.04 10.74 -6.16
C GLN A 143 -14.20 11.88 -6.75
N LEU A 144 -14.19 12.04 -8.08
CA LEU A 144 -13.49 13.14 -8.75
C LEU A 144 -14.09 14.50 -8.36
N ARG A 145 -15.43 14.60 -8.32
CA ARG A 145 -16.11 15.81 -7.87
C ARG A 145 -15.66 16.22 -6.47
N TRP A 146 -15.61 15.29 -5.50
CA TRP A 146 -15.14 15.59 -4.15
C TRP A 146 -13.69 16.08 -4.13
N MET A 147 -12.80 15.47 -4.93
CA MET A 147 -11.40 15.92 -5.03
C MET A 147 -11.33 17.37 -5.50
N VAL A 148 -12.03 17.71 -6.58
CA VAL A 148 -12.02 19.05 -7.18
C VAL A 148 -12.69 20.07 -6.25
N GLU A 149 -13.89 19.77 -5.71
CA GLU A 149 -14.62 20.65 -4.80
C GLU A 149 -13.79 21.03 -3.56
N ASP A 150 -13.13 20.05 -2.91
CA ASP A 150 -12.35 20.33 -1.71
C ASP A 150 -11.10 21.15 -2.02
N ILE A 151 -10.41 20.86 -3.14
CA ILE A 151 -9.25 21.64 -3.58
C ILE A 151 -9.68 23.10 -3.94
N ASP A 152 -10.81 23.26 -4.61
CA ASP A 152 -11.33 24.59 -4.95
C ASP A 152 -11.79 25.37 -3.70
N ALA A 153 -12.23 24.67 -2.64
CA ALA A 153 -12.60 25.28 -1.37
C ALA A 153 -11.39 25.59 -0.46
N ALA A 154 -10.19 25.15 -0.81
CA ALA A 154 -8.98 25.38 -0.02
C ALA A 154 -8.71 26.89 0.19
N ALA A 155 -8.44 27.25 1.45
CA ALA A 155 -8.11 28.62 1.85
C ALA A 155 -6.63 28.80 2.26
N ARG A 156 -5.98 27.76 2.81
CA ARG A 156 -4.61 27.79 3.34
C ARG A 156 -3.69 26.80 2.66
N SER A 157 -4.12 25.52 2.58
CA SER A 157 -3.30 24.45 2.01
C SER A 157 -4.12 23.39 1.30
N ALA A 158 -3.53 22.83 0.24
CA ALA A 158 -4.01 21.62 -0.43
C ALA A 158 -2.82 20.66 -0.61
N ASP A 159 -2.88 19.53 0.07
CA ASP A 159 -1.80 18.56 0.18
C ASP A 159 -2.24 17.22 -0.40
N LEU A 160 -1.55 16.79 -1.44
CA LEU A 160 -1.88 15.58 -2.18
C LEU A 160 -0.71 14.59 -2.17
N LEU A 161 -1.03 13.32 -1.93
CA LEU A 161 -0.08 12.21 -2.06
C LEU A 161 -0.74 11.09 -2.86
N PHE A 162 -0.11 10.68 -3.96
CA PHE A 162 -0.62 9.60 -4.81
C PHE A 162 0.47 8.66 -5.28
N TYR A 163 0.12 7.37 -5.36
CA TYR A 163 0.96 6.37 -6.01
C TYR A 163 0.99 6.58 -7.52
N ILE A 164 -0.19 6.73 -8.14
CA ILE A 164 -0.34 7.05 -9.57
C ILE A 164 -1.04 8.39 -9.72
N PHE A 165 -0.40 9.26 -10.49
CA PHE A 165 -0.96 10.49 -11.04
C PHE A 165 -0.67 10.47 -12.54
N GLU A 166 -1.71 10.54 -13.37
CA GLU A 166 -1.58 10.44 -14.82
C GLU A 166 -1.84 11.76 -15.55
N ASP A 167 -1.35 11.85 -16.77
CA ASP A 167 -1.61 12.97 -17.69
C ASP A 167 -2.80 12.60 -18.58
N ASP A 168 -3.97 12.48 -17.96
CA ASP A 168 -5.26 12.12 -18.55
C ASP A 168 -6.36 13.10 -18.12
N ALA A 169 -7.63 12.84 -18.46
CA ALA A 169 -8.74 13.77 -18.16
C ALA A 169 -8.91 13.97 -16.64
N THR A 170 -8.81 12.93 -15.83
CA THR A 170 -8.84 13.02 -14.36
C THR A 170 -7.64 13.82 -13.82
N GLY A 171 -6.44 13.54 -14.32
CA GLY A 171 -5.22 14.27 -13.96
C GLY A 171 -5.29 15.73 -14.30
N HIS A 172 -5.84 16.09 -15.48
CA HIS A 172 -6.07 17.47 -15.86
C HIS A 172 -7.10 18.16 -14.96
N ALA A 173 -8.25 17.51 -14.67
CA ALA A 173 -9.29 18.09 -13.82
C ALA A 173 -8.75 18.43 -12.40
N VAL A 174 -7.99 17.50 -11.80
CA VAL A 174 -7.34 17.73 -10.50
C VAL A 174 -6.26 18.81 -10.61
N SER A 175 -5.42 18.77 -11.65
CA SER A 175 -4.36 19.75 -11.87
C SER A 175 -4.90 21.17 -12.04
N ASP A 176 -6.00 21.34 -12.78
CA ASP A 176 -6.65 22.64 -12.95
C ASP A 176 -7.17 23.21 -11.62
N ALA A 177 -7.72 22.36 -10.75
CA ALA A 177 -8.11 22.75 -9.39
C ALA A 177 -6.89 23.17 -8.56
N LEU A 178 -5.76 22.44 -8.62
CA LEU A 178 -4.51 22.81 -7.95
C LEU A 178 -3.96 24.15 -8.44
N VAL A 179 -4.00 24.38 -9.75
CA VAL A 179 -3.58 25.66 -10.35
C VAL A 179 -4.49 26.81 -9.87
N ARG A 180 -5.81 26.60 -9.82
CA ARG A 180 -6.74 27.60 -9.27
C ARG A 180 -6.46 27.91 -7.81
N ALA A 181 -6.20 26.86 -6.99
CA ALA A 181 -5.82 27.02 -5.59
C ALA A 181 -4.51 27.81 -5.43
N ALA A 182 -3.45 27.45 -6.17
CA ALA A 182 -2.17 28.15 -6.15
C ALA A 182 -2.30 29.63 -6.57
N LYS A 183 -3.10 29.94 -7.59
CA LYS A 183 -3.39 31.33 -8.01
C LYS A 183 -4.13 32.13 -6.94
N ARG A 184 -4.88 31.50 -6.02
CA ARG A 184 -5.50 32.16 -4.85
C ARG A 184 -4.51 32.38 -3.70
N GLY A 185 -3.25 31.94 -3.82
CA GLY A 185 -2.23 32.01 -2.77
C GLY A 185 -2.26 30.85 -1.79
N VAL A 186 -3.03 29.79 -2.08
CA VAL A 186 -3.06 28.55 -1.28
C VAL A 186 -1.71 27.83 -1.42
N GLN A 187 -1.17 27.33 -0.32
CA GLN A 187 0.00 26.45 -0.36
C GLN A 187 -0.39 25.10 -0.95
N VAL A 188 0.12 24.77 -2.13
CA VAL A 188 -0.21 23.52 -2.83
C VAL A 188 1.02 22.63 -2.90
N ARG A 189 0.91 21.39 -2.35
CA ARG A 189 1.97 20.38 -2.33
C ARG A 189 1.46 19.09 -2.94
N LEU A 190 2.20 18.56 -3.90
CA LEU A 190 1.91 17.29 -4.57
C LEU A 190 3.11 16.34 -4.42
N LEU A 191 2.93 15.25 -3.69
CA LEU A 191 3.88 14.17 -3.52
C LEU A 191 3.43 12.97 -4.34
N VAL A 192 4.22 12.50 -5.29
CA VAL A 192 3.89 11.37 -6.15
C VAL A 192 4.99 10.32 -6.15
N ASP A 193 4.60 9.03 -6.19
CA ASP A 193 5.59 7.95 -6.27
C ASP A 193 6.35 8.00 -7.59
N SER A 194 7.68 7.87 -7.52
CA SER A 194 8.58 8.03 -8.66
C SER A 194 8.42 6.98 -9.77
N ILE A 195 7.89 5.79 -9.44
CA ILE A 195 7.65 4.72 -10.41
C ILE A 195 6.19 4.72 -10.85
N GLY A 196 5.26 4.77 -9.90
CA GLY A 196 3.83 4.77 -10.20
C GLY A 196 3.40 5.95 -11.06
N SER A 197 3.95 7.13 -10.82
CA SER A 197 3.64 8.36 -11.57
C SER A 197 4.70 8.75 -12.60
N ARG A 198 5.46 7.77 -13.12
CA ARG A 198 6.58 8.04 -14.01
C ARG A 198 6.17 8.78 -15.30
N ALA A 199 5.00 8.49 -15.84
CA ALA A 199 4.48 9.16 -17.04
C ALA A 199 4.22 10.65 -16.75
N PHE A 200 3.47 10.96 -15.69
CA PHE A 200 3.23 12.32 -15.22
C PHE A 200 4.52 13.09 -14.95
N LEU A 201 5.47 12.48 -14.25
CA LEU A 201 6.75 13.13 -13.90
C LEU A 201 7.56 13.57 -15.12
N LYS A 202 7.32 12.96 -16.28
CA LYS A 202 7.95 13.32 -17.56
C LYS A 202 7.08 14.22 -18.43
N SER A 203 5.83 14.43 -18.08
CA SER A 203 4.84 15.11 -18.89
C SER A 203 4.95 16.65 -18.85
N GLY A 204 4.19 17.30 -19.73
CA GLY A 204 3.98 18.75 -19.72
C GLY A 204 3.20 19.21 -18.49
N LEU A 205 2.28 18.40 -18.01
CA LEU A 205 1.38 18.72 -16.91
C LEU A 205 2.16 19.02 -15.61
N ARG A 206 3.21 18.25 -15.29
CA ARG A 206 4.13 18.57 -14.18
C ARG A 206 4.70 19.99 -14.28
N ARG A 207 5.19 20.36 -15.46
CA ARG A 207 5.78 21.71 -15.69
C ARG A 207 4.75 22.81 -15.52
N THR A 208 3.53 22.58 -16.00
CA THR A 208 2.41 23.51 -15.84
C THR A 208 2.09 23.74 -14.36
N LEU A 209 2.00 22.68 -13.55
CA LEU A 209 1.77 22.77 -12.11
C LEU A 209 2.90 23.55 -11.41
N GLN A 210 4.16 23.23 -11.71
CA GLN A 210 5.31 23.92 -11.11
C GLN A 210 5.35 25.41 -11.50
N ALA A 211 5.05 25.74 -12.76
CA ALA A 211 4.98 27.12 -13.22
C ALA A 211 3.84 27.92 -12.56
N ALA A 212 2.77 27.25 -12.12
CA ALA A 212 1.67 27.85 -11.37
C ALA A 212 1.97 28.01 -9.86
N GLY A 213 3.13 27.57 -9.38
CA GLY A 213 3.54 27.65 -7.97
C GLY A 213 3.21 26.40 -7.14
N VAL A 214 2.77 25.30 -7.76
CA VAL A 214 2.56 24.04 -7.07
C VAL A 214 3.90 23.37 -6.77
N SER A 215 4.15 22.99 -5.52
CA SER A 215 5.33 22.22 -5.12
C SER A 215 5.14 20.76 -5.45
N VAL A 216 5.87 20.25 -6.46
CA VAL A 216 5.77 18.84 -6.90
C VAL A 216 7.06 18.09 -6.53
N ILE A 217 6.96 17.04 -5.71
CA ILE A 217 8.08 16.22 -5.24
C ILE A 217 7.86 14.76 -5.57
N GLU A 218 8.98 14.06 -5.85
CA GLU A 218 9.02 12.62 -6.11
C GLU A 218 9.25 11.85 -4.80
N ALA A 219 8.30 11.00 -4.42
CA ALA A 219 8.49 10.05 -3.34
C ALA A 219 9.37 8.89 -3.79
N LEU A 220 10.31 8.47 -2.93
CA LEU A 220 11.17 7.30 -3.15
C LEU A 220 11.86 7.32 -4.52
N PRO A 221 12.60 8.37 -4.91
CA PRO A 221 13.18 8.48 -6.23
C PRO A 221 14.08 7.27 -6.54
N ALA A 222 13.82 6.62 -7.68
CA ALA A 222 14.56 5.48 -8.17
C ALA A 222 15.85 5.94 -8.85
N SER A 223 17.03 5.52 -8.35
CA SER A 223 18.30 5.73 -9.02
C SER A 223 19.13 4.45 -9.03
N ILE A 224 19.89 4.22 -10.09
CA ILE A 224 20.74 3.03 -10.27
C ILE A 224 21.75 2.89 -9.10
N LEU A 225 22.30 3.99 -8.62
CA LEU A 225 23.24 3.98 -7.50
C LEU A 225 22.56 3.57 -6.17
N ARG A 226 21.27 3.80 -6.04
CA ARG A 226 20.47 3.40 -4.86
C ARG A 226 20.06 1.93 -4.90
N LEU A 227 20.04 1.30 -6.08
CA LEU A 227 19.71 -0.12 -6.26
C LEU A 227 20.62 -1.04 -5.42
N LEU A 228 21.91 -0.71 -5.29
CA LEU A 228 22.88 -1.51 -4.53
C LEU A 228 22.80 -1.28 -3.02
N LEU A 229 22.21 -0.17 -2.58
CA LEU A 229 22.22 0.25 -1.18
C LEU A 229 20.85 0.17 -0.50
N LYS A 230 19.76 0.13 -1.28
CA LYS A 230 18.38 0.16 -0.79
C LYS A 230 17.50 -0.72 -1.68
N ARG A 231 16.50 -1.34 -1.08
CA ARG A 231 15.47 -2.06 -1.81
C ARG A 231 14.70 -1.07 -2.71
N CYS A 232 14.69 -1.31 -4.02
CA CYS A 232 14.14 -0.37 -5.00
C CYS A 232 12.64 -0.57 -5.26
N ASP A 233 12.07 -1.69 -4.82
CA ASP A 233 10.66 -2.03 -4.98
C ASP A 233 9.76 -1.54 -3.83
N ILE A 234 10.33 -0.87 -2.82
CA ILE A 234 9.56 -0.14 -1.81
C ILE A 234 8.88 1.05 -2.46
N ARG A 235 7.54 1.16 -2.30
CA ARG A 235 6.72 2.22 -2.90
C ARG A 235 5.89 2.95 -1.86
N ASN A 236 5.61 4.22 -2.14
CA ASN A 236 4.58 4.94 -1.40
C ASN A 236 3.24 4.70 -2.12
N HIS A 237 2.45 3.77 -1.56
CA HIS A 237 1.19 3.35 -2.15
C HIS A 237 -0.02 4.05 -1.52
N ARG A 238 0.21 5.03 -0.65
CA ARG A 238 -0.83 5.89 -0.07
C ARG A 238 -1.51 6.73 -1.14
N LYS A 239 -2.77 7.03 -0.93
CA LYS A 239 -3.57 7.95 -1.73
C LYS A 239 -4.30 8.84 -0.76
N LEU A 240 -3.96 10.11 -0.78
CA LEU A 240 -4.38 11.05 0.25
C LEU A 240 -4.53 12.46 -0.33
N ILE A 241 -5.63 13.10 0.01
CA ILE A 241 -5.84 14.54 -0.16
C ILE A 241 -6.14 15.11 1.22
N VAL A 242 -5.49 16.21 1.59
CA VAL A 242 -5.83 16.96 2.79
C VAL A 242 -5.96 18.42 2.43
N VAL A 243 -7.06 19.04 2.85
CA VAL A 243 -7.34 20.44 2.62
C VAL A 243 -7.46 21.16 3.96
N ASP A 244 -6.64 22.20 4.14
CA ASP A 244 -6.61 23.07 5.31
C ASP A 244 -6.44 22.33 6.66
N GLY A 245 -6.09 21.05 6.65
CA GLY A 245 -6.04 20.18 7.82
C GLY A 245 -7.41 19.80 8.41
N HIS A 246 -8.52 20.14 7.73
CA HIS A 246 -9.88 19.94 8.22
C HIS A 246 -10.69 18.92 7.42
N ILE A 247 -10.33 18.72 6.17
CA ILE A 247 -10.93 17.75 5.27
C ILE A 247 -9.83 16.83 4.79
N ALA A 248 -10.08 15.53 4.83
CA ALA A 248 -9.20 14.53 4.26
C ALA A 248 -9.97 13.57 3.37
N GLN A 249 -9.33 13.07 2.34
CA GLN A 249 -9.87 12.02 1.47
C GLN A 249 -8.82 10.95 1.28
N THR A 250 -9.23 9.67 1.33
CA THR A 250 -8.35 8.52 1.11
C THR A 250 -9.14 7.30 0.65
N GLY A 251 -8.44 6.26 0.20
CA GLY A 251 -9.05 5.02 -0.27
C GLY A 251 -8.19 4.33 -1.32
N SER A 252 -8.84 3.62 -2.23
CA SER A 252 -8.13 2.82 -3.24
C SER A 252 -7.78 3.59 -4.52
N ARG A 253 -8.48 4.71 -4.80
CA ARG A 253 -8.40 5.46 -6.06
C ARG A 253 -7.10 6.22 -6.24
N ASN A 254 -6.54 6.15 -7.45
CA ASN A 254 -5.48 7.02 -7.93
C ASN A 254 -6.05 8.24 -8.69
N VAL A 255 -5.20 9.21 -9.02
CA VAL A 255 -5.56 10.29 -9.94
C VAL A 255 -5.26 9.82 -11.36
N ALA A 256 -6.21 9.06 -11.88
CA ALA A 256 -6.20 8.50 -13.23
C ALA A 256 -7.65 8.26 -13.69
N ASP A 257 -7.87 8.23 -14.99
CA ASP A 257 -9.17 7.89 -15.55
C ASP A 257 -9.58 6.46 -15.18
N PRO A 258 -10.87 6.16 -15.02
CA PRO A 258 -11.29 4.82 -14.64
C PRO A 258 -10.82 3.73 -15.60
N ASP A 259 -10.66 4.04 -16.89
CA ASP A 259 -10.18 3.14 -17.93
C ASP A 259 -8.65 3.23 -18.17
N PHE A 260 -7.93 3.82 -17.22
CA PHE A 260 -6.49 3.95 -17.23
C PHE A 260 -5.78 2.60 -17.47
N LYS A 261 -4.83 2.59 -18.42
CA LYS A 261 -4.02 1.41 -18.72
C LYS A 261 -2.74 1.42 -17.91
N SER A 262 -2.72 0.67 -16.83
CA SER A 262 -1.45 0.35 -16.15
C SER A 262 -0.65 -0.60 -17.03
N GLY A 263 0.10 -0.11 -18.03
CA GLY A 263 1.15 -0.84 -18.78
C GLY A 263 0.95 -2.34 -19.11
N GLY A 264 -0.17 -2.91 -18.74
CA GLY A 264 -0.47 -4.33 -18.81
C GLY A 264 -0.89 -4.75 -20.23
N ARG A 265 -0.20 -5.74 -20.77
CA ARG A 265 -0.42 -6.37 -22.08
C ARG A 265 -1.73 -7.14 -22.22
N LEU A 266 -2.62 -7.12 -21.27
CA LEU A 266 -3.90 -7.82 -21.29
C LEU A 266 -5.04 -6.87 -21.66
N GLY A 267 -5.05 -6.48 -22.86
CA GLY A 267 -6.00 -6.17 -23.89
C GLY A 267 -7.42 -5.69 -23.60
N ALA A 268 -7.84 -5.34 -22.44
CA ALA A 268 -9.12 -4.69 -22.20
C ALA A 268 -8.93 -3.52 -21.26
N SER A 269 -9.23 -2.33 -21.76
CA SER A 269 -9.45 -1.12 -20.97
C SER A 269 -10.74 -1.30 -20.19
N GLU A 270 -10.71 -2.11 -19.13
CA GLU A 270 -11.84 -2.22 -18.24
C GLU A 270 -11.70 -1.20 -17.09
N PRO A 271 -12.80 -0.51 -16.70
CA PRO A 271 -12.73 0.55 -15.70
C PRO A 271 -12.32 0.00 -14.31
N TYR A 272 -11.48 0.77 -13.61
CA TYR A 272 -11.15 0.52 -12.22
C TYR A 272 -12.35 0.87 -11.34
N ILE A 273 -12.67 -0.03 -10.43
CA ILE A 273 -13.76 0.13 -9.46
C ILE A 273 -13.12 0.34 -8.08
N ASP A 274 -13.13 1.57 -7.64
CA ASP A 274 -12.48 2.03 -6.43
C ASP A 274 -13.47 2.39 -5.33
N SER A 275 -13.03 2.29 -4.07
CA SER A 275 -13.69 2.88 -2.91
C SER A 275 -12.91 4.10 -2.42
N TRP A 276 -13.63 5.16 -2.09
CA TRP A 276 -13.06 6.43 -1.66
C TRP A 276 -13.86 7.02 -0.50
N ILE A 277 -13.19 7.52 0.53
CA ILE A 277 -13.82 8.19 1.65
C ILE A 277 -13.40 9.64 1.74
N ARG A 278 -14.34 10.48 2.19
CA ARG A 278 -14.15 11.89 2.53
C ARG A 278 -14.45 12.07 4.00
N ILE A 279 -13.51 12.63 4.74
CA ILE A 279 -13.54 12.75 6.20
C ILE A 279 -13.48 14.22 6.58
N ARG A 280 -14.34 14.64 7.49
CA ARG A 280 -14.30 15.94 8.16
C ARG A 280 -14.29 15.73 9.66
N GLY A 281 -13.34 16.33 10.37
CA GLY A 281 -13.21 16.18 11.81
C GLY A 281 -11.78 15.91 12.30
N PRO A 282 -11.62 15.49 13.56
CA PRO A 282 -10.32 15.32 14.20
C PRO A 282 -9.31 14.48 13.42
N VAL A 283 -9.76 13.38 12.82
CA VAL A 283 -8.90 12.43 12.07
C VAL A 283 -8.33 13.03 10.79
N ALA A 284 -8.92 14.08 10.22
CA ALA A 284 -8.32 14.79 9.08
C ALA A 284 -6.95 15.38 9.44
N ARG A 285 -6.75 15.78 10.69
CA ARG A 285 -5.46 16.24 11.20
C ARG A 285 -4.42 15.13 11.25
N ASP A 286 -4.80 13.92 11.65
CA ASP A 286 -3.88 12.77 11.69
C ASP A 286 -3.41 12.39 10.29
N LEU A 287 -4.32 12.43 9.32
CA LEU A 287 -3.99 12.24 7.91
C LEU A 287 -3.10 13.36 7.37
N HIS A 288 -3.29 14.61 7.84
CA HIS A 288 -2.40 15.72 7.49
C HIS A 288 -1.00 15.54 8.08
N ILE A 289 -0.90 15.13 9.34
CA ILE A 289 0.39 14.82 9.99
C ILE A 289 1.10 13.71 9.21
N LEU A 290 0.39 12.68 8.81
CA LEU A 290 0.93 11.58 7.99
C LEU A 290 1.46 12.09 6.65
N PHE A 291 0.72 12.96 5.96
CA PHE A 291 1.19 13.62 4.74
C PHE A 291 2.48 14.41 4.99
N LEU A 292 2.49 15.25 6.03
CA LEU A 292 3.64 16.08 6.37
C LEU A 292 4.88 15.23 6.70
N GLN A 293 4.71 14.10 7.38
CA GLN A 293 5.80 13.17 7.65
C GLN A 293 6.39 12.59 6.36
N ASP A 294 5.55 12.17 5.42
CA ASP A 294 6.00 11.66 4.12
C ASP A 294 6.64 12.77 3.28
N TRP A 295 6.05 13.96 3.28
CA TRP A 295 6.59 15.13 2.58
C TRP A 295 8.00 15.47 3.08
N GLU A 296 8.19 15.68 4.38
CA GLU A 296 9.48 16.00 4.98
C GLU A 296 10.54 14.89 4.77
N LEU A 297 10.08 13.65 4.64
CA LEU A 297 10.97 12.53 4.41
C LEU A 297 11.62 12.58 3.02
N ASP A 298 10.92 13.09 2.02
CA ASP A 298 11.37 13.12 0.61
C ASP A 298 11.77 14.54 0.15
N ALA A 299 11.16 15.61 0.67
CA ALA A 299 11.53 17.00 0.39
C ALA A 299 12.90 17.41 0.98
N GLY A 300 13.28 16.79 2.07
CA GLY A 300 14.43 17.20 2.86
C GLY A 300 13.98 17.82 4.17
N PHE A 301 14.24 17.13 5.31
CA PHE A 301 13.84 17.59 6.64
C PHE A 301 14.46 18.96 6.96
N SER A 302 13.62 19.97 7.11
CA SER A 302 14.02 21.35 7.33
C SER A 302 13.88 21.82 8.79
N GLY A 303 13.30 20.99 9.68
CA GLY A 303 13.10 21.36 11.09
C GLY A 303 11.80 20.81 11.67
N PRO A 304 11.33 21.36 12.78
CA PRO A 304 10.06 20.97 13.40
C PRO A 304 8.90 21.14 12.43
N ILE A 305 8.02 20.14 12.36
CA ILE A 305 6.78 20.22 11.57
C ILE A 305 5.82 21.14 12.32
N ALA A 306 5.36 22.18 11.64
CA ALA A 306 4.25 22.98 12.15
C ALA A 306 2.98 22.10 12.12
N LEU A 307 2.49 21.75 13.30
CA LEU A 307 1.31 20.92 13.43
C LEU A 307 0.06 21.71 13.00
N PRO A 308 -0.84 21.11 12.24
CA PRO A 308 -2.10 21.74 11.89
C PRO A 308 -2.93 22.01 13.14
N GLU A 309 -3.72 23.07 13.13
CA GLU A 309 -4.69 23.33 14.20
C GLU A 309 -5.71 22.16 14.30
N PRO A 310 -6.19 21.83 15.50
CA PRO A 310 -7.23 20.83 15.67
C PRO A 310 -8.48 21.21 14.89
N PRO A 311 -9.00 20.33 14.00
CA PRO A 311 -10.22 20.61 13.25
C PRO A 311 -11.45 20.62 14.17
N ARG A 312 -12.52 21.25 13.68
CA ARG A 312 -13.80 21.28 14.41
C ARG A 312 -14.38 19.89 14.56
N VAL A 313 -14.84 19.59 15.77
CA VAL A 313 -15.57 18.37 16.09
C VAL A 313 -16.97 18.43 15.46
N GLN A 314 -17.37 17.38 14.76
CA GLN A 314 -18.72 17.28 14.22
C GLN A 314 -19.68 16.90 15.35
N PRO A 315 -20.87 17.54 15.46
CA PRO A 315 -21.79 17.35 16.62
C PRO A 315 -22.19 15.88 16.82
N ASP A 316 -22.57 15.18 15.75
CA ASP A 316 -22.96 13.77 15.76
C ASP A 316 -21.88 12.90 15.10
N GLY A 317 -20.61 13.24 15.37
CA GLY A 317 -19.49 12.60 14.73
C GLY A 317 -19.12 11.26 15.35
N ILE A 318 -18.65 10.36 14.49
CA ILE A 318 -18.33 8.97 14.81
C ILE A 318 -16.85 8.76 15.14
N PRO A 319 -16.51 7.66 15.85
CA PRO A 319 -15.11 7.29 16.11
C PRO A 319 -14.44 6.76 14.84
N VAL A 320 -13.24 7.27 14.57
CA VAL A 320 -12.41 6.89 13.43
C VAL A 320 -10.96 6.82 13.86
N GLN A 321 -10.18 5.93 13.27
CA GLN A 321 -8.75 5.80 13.52
C GLN A 321 -7.97 5.67 12.22
N VAL A 322 -6.85 6.39 12.11
CA VAL A 322 -5.87 6.21 11.02
C VAL A 322 -4.80 5.22 11.49
N ILE A 323 -4.56 4.20 10.70
CA ILE A 323 -3.49 3.22 10.96
C ILE A 323 -2.52 3.22 9.79
N PRO A 324 -1.43 4.00 9.87
CA PRO A 324 -0.39 4.00 8.87
C PRO A 324 0.45 2.72 8.95
N SER A 325 0.86 2.20 7.81
CA SER A 325 1.76 1.05 7.74
C SER A 325 2.88 1.27 6.73
N GLY A 326 3.89 0.44 6.82
CA GLY A 326 5.03 0.48 5.91
C GLY A 326 6.33 0.02 6.54
N PRO A 327 7.41 -0.06 5.76
CA PRO A 327 8.67 -0.62 6.20
C PRO A 327 9.44 0.22 7.24
N ASN A 328 8.97 1.42 7.57
CA ASN A 328 9.50 2.26 8.66
C ASN A 328 8.85 1.94 10.02
N PHE A 329 7.73 1.23 10.03
CA PHE A 329 7.01 0.85 11.24
C PHE A 329 7.56 -0.47 11.77
N GLU A 330 7.51 -0.66 13.08
CA GLU A 330 7.83 -1.94 13.71
C GLU A 330 6.65 -2.89 13.46
N ASN A 331 6.95 -4.10 12.99
CA ASN A 331 5.97 -5.14 12.63
C ASN A 331 5.13 -4.83 11.38
N SER A 332 4.51 -5.87 10.85
CA SER A 332 3.59 -5.79 9.72
C SER A 332 2.22 -5.27 10.19
N VAL A 333 2.10 -3.96 10.42
CA VAL A 333 0.91 -3.32 11.02
C VAL A 333 -0.37 -3.70 10.28
N MET A 334 -0.35 -3.61 8.94
CA MET A 334 -1.53 -3.95 8.13
C MET A 334 -1.90 -5.43 8.27
N LEU A 335 -0.91 -6.33 8.34
CA LEU A 335 -1.16 -7.75 8.58
C LEU A 335 -1.84 -7.98 9.93
N SER A 336 -1.33 -7.33 10.98
CA SER A 336 -1.91 -7.42 12.33
C SER A 336 -3.34 -6.89 12.36
N LEU A 337 -3.62 -5.79 11.65
CA LEU A 337 -4.95 -5.20 11.51
C LEU A 337 -5.92 -6.19 10.85
N ILE A 338 -5.55 -6.80 9.73
CA ILE A 338 -6.38 -7.79 9.02
C ILE A 338 -6.60 -9.04 9.89
N GLN A 339 -5.58 -9.52 10.58
CA GLN A 339 -5.72 -10.65 11.49
C GLN A 339 -6.65 -10.35 12.67
N ALA A 340 -6.55 -9.15 13.27
CA ALA A 340 -7.46 -8.73 14.31
C ALA A 340 -8.91 -8.63 13.79
N ALA A 341 -9.11 -8.07 12.60
CA ALA A 341 -10.42 -8.02 11.95
C ALA A 341 -11.07 -9.41 11.82
N ILE A 342 -10.29 -10.42 11.37
CA ILE A 342 -10.77 -11.80 11.24
C ILE A 342 -11.07 -12.43 12.61
N GLN A 343 -10.26 -12.13 13.63
CA GLN A 343 -10.44 -12.70 14.97
C GLN A 343 -11.58 -12.08 15.74
N LEU A 344 -11.83 -10.76 15.57
CA LEU A 344 -12.91 -10.02 16.22
C LEU A 344 -14.27 -10.31 15.60
N ALA A 345 -14.31 -10.75 14.33
CA ALA A 345 -15.56 -11.13 13.67
C ALA A 345 -16.29 -12.26 14.39
N ARG A 346 -17.57 -12.08 14.61
CA ARG A 346 -18.47 -13.01 15.32
C ARG A 346 -19.52 -13.63 14.41
N ARG A 347 -19.98 -12.92 13.39
CA ARG A 347 -21.05 -13.32 12.46
C ARG A 347 -20.56 -13.40 11.02
N GLU A 348 -20.00 -12.29 10.53
CA GLU A 348 -19.49 -12.25 9.17
C GLU A 348 -18.29 -11.32 9.03
N ILE A 349 -17.46 -11.62 8.04
CA ILE A 349 -16.46 -10.71 7.52
C ILE A 349 -16.51 -10.71 5.99
N VAL A 350 -16.53 -9.53 5.39
CA VAL A 350 -16.54 -9.36 3.94
C VAL A 350 -15.32 -8.54 3.53
N LEU A 351 -14.56 -9.09 2.61
CA LEU A 351 -13.32 -8.48 2.12
C LEU A 351 -13.41 -8.27 0.61
N SER A 352 -13.06 -7.08 0.12
CA SER A 352 -12.79 -6.82 -1.29
C SER A 352 -11.31 -6.49 -1.49
N THR A 353 -10.69 -7.05 -2.52
CA THR A 353 -9.28 -6.80 -2.84
C THR A 353 -8.97 -7.14 -4.30
N PRO A 354 -8.16 -6.33 -5.00
CA PRO A 354 -7.72 -6.68 -6.35
C PRO A 354 -6.77 -7.88 -6.39
N TYR A 355 -5.96 -8.06 -5.33
CA TYR A 355 -4.99 -9.15 -5.23
C TYR A 355 -5.18 -9.90 -3.92
N PHE A 356 -5.49 -11.18 -4.03
CA PHE A 356 -5.61 -12.07 -2.88
C PHE A 356 -4.39 -13.01 -2.82
N ILE A 357 -3.28 -12.45 -2.36
CA ILE A 357 -1.99 -13.15 -2.22
C ILE A 357 -1.48 -12.98 -0.78
N PRO A 358 -2.32 -13.30 0.22
CA PRO A 358 -1.97 -13.08 1.61
C PRO A 358 -0.88 -14.06 2.09
N ASP A 359 -0.36 -13.81 3.26
CA ASP A 359 0.55 -14.73 3.92
C ASP A 359 -0.19 -15.96 4.49
N SER A 360 0.58 -16.95 4.90
CA SER A 360 0.02 -18.21 5.42
C SER A 360 -0.80 -18.05 6.70
N ALA A 361 -0.50 -17.02 7.51
CA ALA A 361 -1.22 -16.76 8.75
C ALA A 361 -2.61 -16.18 8.46
N THR A 362 -2.72 -15.24 7.51
CA THR A 362 -4.02 -14.70 7.06
C THR A 362 -4.88 -15.78 6.40
N LEU A 363 -4.28 -16.64 5.54
CA LEU A 363 -5.01 -17.78 4.96
C LEU A 363 -5.54 -18.71 6.04
N ALA A 364 -4.71 -19.04 7.04
CA ALA A 364 -5.13 -19.90 8.16
C ALA A 364 -6.22 -19.24 9.02
N ALA A 365 -6.13 -17.93 9.26
CA ALA A 365 -7.13 -17.20 10.02
C ALA A 365 -8.50 -17.20 9.34
N LEU A 366 -8.55 -16.94 8.02
CA LEU A 366 -9.78 -16.99 7.22
C LEU A 366 -10.38 -18.40 7.18
N GLU A 367 -9.52 -19.43 7.02
CA GLU A 367 -9.93 -20.83 7.05
C GLU A 367 -10.56 -21.21 8.40
N VAL A 368 -9.92 -20.83 9.51
CA VAL A 368 -10.45 -21.08 10.85
C VAL A 368 -11.75 -20.32 11.07
N ALA A 369 -11.84 -19.06 10.65
CA ALA A 369 -13.04 -18.27 10.76
C ALA A 369 -14.22 -18.93 10.04
N ALA A 370 -14.04 -19.36 8.78
CA ALA A 370 -15.09 -20.04 8.02
C ALA A 370 -15.47 -21.40 8.66
N ARG A 371 -14.50 -22.22 9.08
CA ARG A 371 -14.78 -23.49 9.77
C ARG A 371 -15.44 -23.34 11.14
N ARG A 372 -15.24 -22.22 11.78
CA ARG A 372 -15.92 -21.80 13.04
C ARG A 372 -17.37 -21.42 12.83
N GLY A 373 -17.84 -21.34 11.57
CA GLY A 373 -19.21 -21.00 11.21
C GLY A 373 -19.46 -19.52 10.89
N LEU A 374 -18.39 -18.68 10.83
CA LEU A 374 -18.52 -17.31 10.33
C LEU A 374 -18.81 -17.32 8.82
N ARG A 375 -19.65 -16.38 8.39
CA ARG A 375 -19.74 -16.08 6.97
C ARG A 375 -18.52 -15.29 6.54
N VAL A 376 -17.63 -15.94 5.82
CA VAL A 376 -16.45 -15.29 5.24
C VAL A 376 -16.69 -15.10 3.74
N THR A 377 -16.78 -13.85 3.31
CA THR A 377 -16.99 -13.49 1.89
C THR A 377 -15.76 -12.77 1.35
N LEU A 378 -15.25 -13.25 0.23
CA LEU A 378 -14.13 -12.65 -0.49
C LEU A 378 -14.58 -12.25 -1.89
N ILE A 379 -14.40 -10.97 -2.23
CA ILE A 379 -14.75 -10.40 -3.54
C ILE A 379 -13.47 -9.99 -4.24
N VAL A 380 -13.23 -10.55 -5.43
CA VAL A 380 -12.01 -10.36 -6.22
C VAL A 380 -12.38 -10.05 -7.67
N PRO A 381 -11.52 -9.39 -8.45
CA PRO A 381 -11.77 -9.20 -9.87
C PRO A 381 -11.57 -10.50 -10.66
N ARG A 382 -12.38 -10.72 -11.72
CA ARG A 382 -12.18 -11.76 -12.71
C ARG A 382 -10.99 -11.47 -13.61
N ALA A 383 -10.93 -10.25 -14.15
CA ALA A 383 -9.81 -9.72 -14.90
C ALA A 383 -8.84 -9.02 -13.95
N ASN A 384 -7.54 -9.09 -14.23
CA ASN A 384 -6.51 -8.48 -13.42
C ASN A 384 -5.51 -7.78 -14.34
N ASP A 385 -4.95 -6.66 -13.89
CA ASP A 385 -3.93 -5.89 -14.60
C ASP A 385 -2.55 -6.59 -14.64
N SER A 386 -2.35 -7.61 -13.79
CA SER A 386 -1.16 -8.46 -13.73
C SER A 386 -1.51 -9.93 -13.83
N MET A 387 -1.09 -10.59 -14.92
CA MET A 387 -1.29 -12.03 -15.10
C MET A 387 -0.62 -12.85 -13.98
N LEU A 388 0.56 -12.44 -13.53
CA LEU A 388 1.28 -13.11 -12.44
C LEU A 388 0.49 -13.02 -11.13
N ALA A 389 -0.03 -11.84 -10.80
CA ALA A 389 -0.85 -11.63 -9.61
C ALA A 389 -2.19 -12.38 -9.69
N ALA A 390 -2.83 -12.42 -10.86
CA ALA A 390 -4.03 -13.20 -11.09
C ALA A 390 -3.82 -14.68 -10.81
N LEU A 391 -2.77 -15.28 -11.38
CA LEU A 391 -2.45 -16.69 -11.19
C LEU A 391 -2.07 -17.00 -9.72
N ALA A 392 -1.27 -16.14 -9.09
CA ALA A 392 -0.89 -16.30 -7.69
C ALA A 392 -2.10 -16.19 -6.74
N SER A 393 -3.05 -15.28 -7.02
CA SER A 393 -4.32 -15.19 -6.27
C SER A 393 -5.13 -16.49 -6.39
N ARG A 394 -5.28 -17.01 -7.59
CA ARG A 394 -6.04 -18.22 -7.88
C ARG A 394 -5.46 -19.48 -7.21
N ALA A 395 -4.17 -19.53 -6.96
CA ALA A 395 -3.55 -20.63 -6.22
C ALA A 395 -4.13 -20.80 -4.81
N ASN A 396 -4.62 -19.73 -4.18
CA ASN A 396 -5.18 -19.74 -2.83
C ASN A 396 -6.68 -20.09 -2.79
N TYR A 397 -7.40 -19.99 -3.93
CA TYR A 397 -8.86 -20.13 -3.96
C TYR A 397 -9.33 -21.52 -3.58
N ALA A 398 -8.63 -22.59 -4.02
CA ALA A 398 -8.99 -23.96 -3.68
C ALA A 398 -9.05 -24.19 -2.17
N ARG A 399 -8.09 -23.62 -1.43
CA ARG A 399 -8.01 -23.71 0.03
C ARG A 399 -9.16 -22.95 0.70
N MET A 400 -9.46 -21.74 0.23
CA MET A 400 -10.55 -20.93 0.75
C MET A 400 -11.92 -21.58 0.50
N LEU A 401 -12.17 -22.05 -0.71
CA LEU A 401 -13.41 -22.74 -1.08
C LEU A 401 -13.62 -24.03 -0.27
N ALA A 402 -12.55 -24.81 -0.05
CA ALA A 402 -12.59 -26.02 0.77
C ALA A 402 -12.90 -25.73 2.25
N ALA A 403 -12.54 -24.56 2.74
CA ALA A 403 -12.84 -24.10 4.10
C ALA A 403 -14.28 -23.57 4.27
N GLY A 404 -15.00 -23.33 3.16
CA GLY A 404 -16.34 -22.77 3.17
C GLY A 404 -16.40 -21.26 2.95
N VAL A 405 -15.30 -20.62 2.55
CA VAL A 405 -15.30 -19.20 2.19
C VAL A 405 -16.12 -19.00 0.92
N GLU A 406 -17.03 -18.02 0.94
CA GLU A 406 -17.77 -17.58 -0.23
C GLU A 406 -16.87 -16.68 -1.09
N LEU A 407 -16.50 -17.18 -2.26
CA LEU A 407 -15.63 -16.45 -3.19
C LEU A 407 -16.45 -15.98 -4.39
N TRP A 408 -16.35 -14.67 -4.68
CA TRP A 408 -17.07 -13.99 -5.74
C TRP A 408 -16.11 -13.33 -6.70
N GLU A 409 -16.19 -13.67 -8.00
CA GLU A 409 -15.41 -13.02 -9.06
C GLU A 409 -16.24 -11.94 -9.75
N HIS A 410 -15.85 -10.67 -9.57
CA HIS A 410 -16.49 -9.53 -10.20
C HIS A 410 -16.31 -9.57 -11.72
N ARG A 411 -17.42 -9.45 -12.47
CA ARG A 411 -17.45 -9.74 -13.91
C ARG A 411 -16.90 -8.64 -14.78
N HIS A 412 -17.22 -7.39 -14.45
CA HIS A 412 -17.01 -6.21 -15.29
C HIS A 412 -16.09 -5.22 -14.58
N GLY A 413 -15.09 -4.72 -15.31
CA GLY A 413 -14.11 -3.84 -14.72
C GLY A 413 -13.07 -4.56 -13.85
N PHE A 414 -12.09 -3.77 -13.40
CA PHE A 414 -11.08 -4.23 -12.46
C PHE A 414 -11.47 -3.78 -11.04
N LEU A 415 -12.03 -4.69 -10.25
CA LEU A 415 -12.37 -4.39 -8.85
C LEU A 415 -11.08 -4.08 -8.07
N HIS A 416 -10.81 -2.79 -7.90
CA HIS A 416 -9.63 -2.29 -7.23
C HIS A 416 -9.92 -1.78 -5.81
N SER A 417 -11.18 -1.83 -5.37
CA SER A 417 -11.62 -1.49 -4.01
C SER A 417 -10.96 -2.39 -2.96
N LYS A 418 -10.57 -1.80 -1.84
CA LYS A 418 -9.95 -2.48 -0.70
C LYS A 418 -10.72 -2.11 0.56
N THR A 419 -11.74 -2.92 0.85
CA THR A 419 -12.62 -2.71 1.99
C THR A 419 -12.78 -3.98 2.82
N VAL A 420 -12.89 -3.83 4.11
CA VAL A 420 -13.26 -4.91 5.03
C VAL A 420 -14.44 -4.42 5.87
N SER A 421 -15.52 -5.18 5.93
CA SER A 421 -16.61 -4.96 6.88
C SER A 421 -16.71 -6.15 7.83
N ILE A 422 -16.97 -5.87 9.11
CA ILE A 422 -16.99 -6.83 10.20
C ILE A 422 -18.32 -6.66 10.92
N ASP A 423 -19.15 -7.69 10.88
CA ASP A 423 -20.43 -7.81 11.62
C ASP A 423 -21.44 -6.66 11.37
N GLU A 424 -21.22 -5.82 10.37
CA GLU A 424 -21.91 -4.51 10.18
C GLU A 424 -21.75 -3.56 11.38
N GLU A 425 -20.64 -3.68 12.12
CA GLU A 425 -20.31 -2.87 13.29
C GLU A 425 -19.04 -2.03 13.05
N MET A 426 -18.11 -2.53 12.24
CA MET A 426 -16.82 -1.89 11.96
C MET A 426 -16.47 -2.00 10.48
N SER A 427 -15.79 -0.98 9.96
CA SER A 427 -15.25 -0.98 8.59
C SER A 427 -13.79 -0.58 8.53
N ILE A 428 -13.05 -1.18 7.61
CA ILE A 428 -11.69 -0.78 7.27
C ILE A 428 -11.68 -0.39 5.79
N ILE A 429 -11.31 0.85 5.50
CA ILE A 429 -11.04 1.35 4.16
C ILE A 429 -9.53 1.56 4.05
N THR A 430 -8.87 0.91 3.09
CA THR A 430 -7.41 0.90 3.03
C THR A 430 -6.88 1.16 1.62
N THR A 431 -5.65 1.66 1.55
CA THR A 431 -4.90 1.76 0.28
C THR A 431 -4.22 0.44 -0.08
N GLY A 432 -4.01 -0.44 0.91
CA GLY A 432 -3.27 -1.68 0.77
C GLY A 432 -4.12 -2.86 0.29
N ASN A 433 -3.52 -3.72 -0.50
CA ASN A 433 -4.12 -4.97 -0.95
C ASN A 433 -3.94 -6.08 0.10
N LEU A 434 -4.67 -7.18 -0.05
CA LEU A 434 -4.42 -8.40 0.72
C LEU A 434 -3.25 -9.20 0.08
N ASP A 435 -2.08 -8.59 0.05
CA ASP A 435 -0.85 -9.17 -0.48
C ASP A 435 0.36 -8.86 0.40
N ARG A 436 1.45 -9.58 0.17
CA ARG A 436 2.67 -9.43 0.98
C ARG A 436 3.39 -8.10 0.77
N ARG A 437 3.24 -7.49 -0.41
CA ARG A 437 3.85 -6.17 -0.66
C ARG A 437 3.21 -5.09 0.20
N SER A 438 1.87 -5.09 0.28
CA SER A 438 1.12 -4.15 1.13
C SER A 438 1.40 -4.39 2.62
N TYR A 439 1.60 -5.65 3.02
CA TYR A 439 1.89 -5.98 4.42
C TYR A 439 3.31 -5.58 4.87
N GLU A 440 4.31 -5.72 4.00
CA GLU A 440 5.72 -5.69 4.41
C GLU A 440 6.57 -4.62 3.72
N ILE A 441 6.16 -4.16 2.53
CA ILE A 441 7.05 -3.41 1.62
C ILE A 441 6.54 -2.00 1.33
N ASN A 442 5.24 -1.87 1.03
CA ASN A 442 4.67 -0.58 0.66
C ASN A 442 4.33 0.27 1.89
N PHE A 443 4.38 1.59 1.72
CA PHE A 443 3.72 2.51 2.64
C PHE A 443 2.24 2.55 2.30
N GLU A 444 1.39 2.22 3.26
CA GLU A 444 -0.07 2.17 3.11
C GLU A 444 -0.75 3.01 4.20
N THR A 445 -2.04 3.24 4.03
CA THR A 445 -2.90 3.88 5.01
C THR A 445 -4.19 3.09 5.13
N SER A 446 -4.56 2.74 6.34
CA SER A 446 -5.87 2.17 6.66
C SER A 446 -6.64 3.14 7.53
N VAL A 447 -7.92 3.27 7.27
CA VAL A 447 -8.87 4.02 8.12
C VAL A 447 -9.87 3.02 8.67
N VAL A 448 -9.94 2.92 9.98
CA VAL A 448 -10.93 2.12 10.68
C VAL A 448 -12.04 3.05 11.15
N VAL A 449 -13.28 2.70 10.81
CA VAL A 449 -14.48 3.43 11.21
C VAL A 449 -15.29 2.53 12.13
N TYR A 450 -15.53 3.01 13.35
CA TYR A 450 -16.21 2.31 14.41
C TYR A 450 -17.66 2.81 14.54
N ASP A 451 -18.49 2.44 13.55
CA ASP A 451 -19.88 2.91 13.46
C ASP A 451 -20.74 1.95 12.63
N ASP A 452 -21.85 1.53 13.20
CA ASP A 452 -22.77 0.57 12.58
C ASP A 452 -23.40 1.10 11.28
N ALA A 453 -23.75 2.37 11.23
CA ALA A 453 -24.38 2.96 10.05
C ALA A 453 -23.40 3.04 8.87
N PHE A 454 -22.16 3.43 9.14
CA PHE A 454 -21.10 3.43 8.13
C PHE A 454 -20.70 2.01 7.73
N ALA A 455 -20.67 1.06 8.67
CA ALA A 455 -20.40 -0.34 8.37
C ALA A 455 -21.50 -0.94 7.47
N ALA A 456 -22.76 -0.62 7.71
CA ALA A 456 -23.87 -0.99 6.84
C ALA A 456 -23.77 -0.32 5.46
N GLU A 457 -23.25 0.92 5.36
CA GLU A 457 -22.96 1.59 4.08
C GLU A 457 -21.84 0.87 3.30
N THR A 458 -20.74 0.52 3.98
CA THR A 458 -19.65 -0.27 3.40
C THR A 458 -20.17 -1.63 2.93
N ARG A 459 -21.00 -2.27 3.71
CA ARG A 459 -21.63 -3.56 3.37
C ARG A 459 -22.53 -3.45 2.14
N ARG A 460 -23.31 -2.37 2.02
CA ARG A 460 -24.13 -2.10 0.80
C ARG A 460 -23.26 -1.92 -0.45
N LEU A 461 -22.15 -1.21 -0.34
CA LEU A 461 -21.19 -1.10 -1.44
C LEU A 461 -20.62 -2.46 -1.84
N GLN A 462 -20.25 -3.31 -0.87
CA GLN A 462 -19.78 -4.67 -1.15
C GLN A 462 -20.88 -5.56 -1.75
N LEU A 463 -22.13 -5.37 -1.36
CA LEU A 463 -23.27 -6.08 -1.97
C LEU A 463 -23.49 -5.67 -3.43
N SER A 464 -23.25 -4.40 -3.81
CA SER A 464 -23.29 -4.00 -5.22
C SER A 464 -22.20 -4.72 -6.04
N TYR A 465 -21.01 -4.91 -5.47
CA TYR A 465 -19.97 -5.70 -6.12
C TYR A 465 -20.38 -7.18 -6.30
N ILE A 466 -21.01 -7.76 -5.27
CA ILE A 466 -21.51 -9.15 -5.33
C ILE A 466 -22.60 -9.31 -6.39
N ALA A 467 -23.51 -8.34 -6.54
CA ALA A 467 -24.57 -8.37 -7.53
C ALA A 467 -24.02 -8.45 -8.99
N GLU A 468 -22.85 -7.88 -9.20
CA GLU A 468 -22.12 -7.94 -10.49
C GLU A 468 -21.06 -9.03 -10.55
N SER A 469 -21.06 -9.98 -9.61
CA SER A 469 -20.08 -11.06 -9.51
C SER A 469 -20.71 -12.42 -9.76
N ASP A 470 -19.87 -13.40 -10.15
CA ASP A 470 -20.24 -14.81 -10.17
C ASP A 470 -19.67 -15.49 -8.91
N ARG A 471 -20.54 -16.22 -8.22
CA ARG A 471 -20.11 -17.07 -7.11
C ARG A 471 -19.33 -18.26 -7.63
N MET A 472 -18.15 -18.50 -7.10
CA MET A 472 -17.34 -19.65 -7.48
C MET A 472 -17.92 -20.94 -6.90
N ASP A 473 -18.18 -21.90 -7.77
CA ASP A 473 -18.56 -23.26 -7.36
C ASP A 473 -17.31 -24.09 -7.01
N PRO A 474 -17.18 -24.56 -5.76
CA PRO A 474 -16.06 -25.39 -5.33
C PRO A 474 -15.87 -26.65 -6.17
N ARG A 475 -16.98 -27.27 -6.63
CA ARG A 475 -16.95 -28.50 -7.45
C ARG A 475 -16.43 -28.23 -8.85
N ALA A 476 -16.86 -27.14 -9.47
CA ALA A 476 -16.36 -26.71 -10.78
C ALA A 476 -14.88 -26.30 -10.67
N TRP A 477 -14.51 -25.60 -9.59
CA TRP A 477 -13.14 -25.20 -9.34
C TRP A 477 -12.18 -26.38 -9.17
N ALA A 478 -12.60 -27.45 -8.51
CA ALA A 478 -11.81 -28.66 -8.32
C ALA A 478 -11.51 -29.42 -9.64
N LYS A 479 -12.36 -29.26 -10.67
CA LYS A 479 -12.21 -29.93 -11.98
C LYS A 479 -11.21 -29.25 -12.93
N ARG A 480 -10.53 -28.17 -12.51
CA ARG A 480 -9.56 -27.45 -13.36
C ARG A 480 -8.41 -28.38 -13.78
N GLY A 481 -7.92 -28.16 -15.01
CA GLY A 481 -6.83 -28.94 -15.59
C GLY A 481 -5.52 -28.81 -14.80
N ALA A 482 -4.68 -29.85 -14.89
CA ALA A 482 -3.38 -29.90 -14.19
C ALA A 482 -2.44 -28.75 -14.61
N VAL A 483 -2.47 -28.35 -15.88
CA VAL A 483 -1.64 -27.25 -16.42
C VAL A 483 -1.99 -25.90 -15.75
N ALA A 484 -3.29 -25.60 -15.60
CA ALA A 484 -3.73 -24.39 -14.92
C ALA A 484 -3.26 -24.36 -13.47
N ARG A 485 -3.46 -25.45 -12.73
CA ARG A 485 -2.98 -25.60 -11.35
C ARG A 485 -1.47 -25.48 -11.23
N PHE A 486 -0.73 -26.04 -12.18
CA PHE A 486 0.74 -25.90 -12.21
C PHE A 486 1.16 -24.43 -12.40
N ALA A 487 0.55 -23.72 -13.37
CA ALA A 487 0.84 -22.31 -13.62
C ALA A 487 0.49 -21.41 -12.41
N GLU A 488 -0.64 -21.65 -11.74
CA GLU A 488 -1.05 -20.97 -10.53
C GLU A 488 -0.05 -21.20 -9.38
N ASN A 489 0.30 -22.45 -9.11
CA ASN A 489 1.26 -22.80 -8.06
C ASN A 489 2.65 -22.24 -8.36
N LEU A 490 3.11 -22.31 -9.61
CA LEU A 490 4.38 -21.72 -10.03
C LEU A 490 4.37 -20.18 -9.80
N SER A 491 3.27 -19.52 -10.17
CA SER A 491 3.14 -18.07 -9.94
C SER A 491 3.12 -17.72 -8.45
N ASN A 492 2.54 -18.58 -7.61
CA ASN A 492 2.50 -18.39 -6.16
C ASN A 492 3.88 -18.49 -5.48
N LEU A 493 4.87 -19.13 -6.12
CA LEU A 493 6.26 -19.10 -5.62
C LEU A 493 6.83 -17.67 -5.64
N PHE A 494 6.31 -16.80 -6.50
CA PHE A 494 6.68 -15.38 -6.55
C PHE A 494 5.87 -14.48 -5.60
N SER A 495 4.95 -15.06 -4.81
CA SER A 495 4.15 -14.31 -3.82
C SER A 495 4.96 -13.41 -2.87
N PRO A 496 6.22 -13.70 -2.51
CA PRO A 496 7.03 -12.78 -1.71
C PRO A 496 7.45 -11.49 -2.44
N LEU A 497 7.27 -11.44 -3.76
CA LEU A 497 7.59 -10.29 -4.61
C LEU A 497 6.34 -9.55 -5.12
N LEU A 498 5.16 -10.16 -4.93
CA LEU A 498 3.84 -9.66 -5.37
C LEU A 498 3.10 -8.92 -4.26
#